data_a68bd35c6f57f11006ca9c6902f4fc6d
#
_entry.id   a68bd35c6f57f11006ca9c6902f4fc6d
#
_cell.length_a   1.000
_cell.length_b   1.000
_cell.length_c   1.000
_cell.angle_alpha   90.00
_cell.angle_beta   90.00
_cell.angle_gamma   90.00
#
_symmetry.space_group_name_H-M   'P 1'
#
loop_
_entity.id
_entity.type
_entity.pdbx_description
1 polymer ?
#
loop_
_entity_poly.entity_id
_entity_poly.type
_entity_poly.pdbx_seq_one_letter_code
_entity_poly.pdbx_strand_id
1 'polypeptide(L)'
;MGNIFKFFLFTSILAILIGCEKQTMQISCDEILEQAYEESPLNNFEKNKFKDLFLNRYPEFDLMFEEAAQETGIEKNLLAAISFQESQWDPRAQSNMGVRGMMMVTLETAAIVGVEKRLNPEQNIMGGAKYLAMLQERNIYGKTTADQLSISLAKYNLGPTNIINIAQEIGKEPLPIS
;
A
#
# COMPACT_ATOMS: atom_id res chain seq x y z
N MET A 1 -39.46 -55.60 2.25
CA MET A 1 -38.55 -55.02 3.27
C MET A 1 -37.24 -54.41 2.71
N GLY A 2 -37.08 -54.30 1.39
CA GLY A 2 -35.80 -53.85 0.78
C GLY A 2 -35.69 -52.36 0.41
N ASN A 3 -36.82 -51.62 0.35
CA ASN A 3 -36.79 -50.25 -0.16
C ASN A 3 -36.65 -49.17 0.92
N ILE A 4 -36.97 -49.44 2.15
CA ILE A 4 -36.89 -48.47 3.26
C ILE A 4 -35.42 -48.30 3.70
N PHE A 5 -34.62 -49.35 3.63
CA PHE A 5 -33.21 -49.32 4.04
C PHE A 5 -32.30 -48.51 3.04
N LYS A 6 -32.64 -48.49 1.75
CA LYS A 6 -31.93 -47.71 0.74
C LYS A 6 -32.23 -46.20 0.86
N PHE A 7 -33.43 -45.84 1.32
CA PHE A 7 -33.81 -44.45 1.49
C PHE A 7 -33.11 -43.78 2.68
N PHE A 8 -32.92 -44.53 3.77
CA PHE A 8 -32.19 -44.02 4.95
C PHE A 8 -30.69 -43.86 4.69
N LEU A 9 -30.10 -44.72 3.86
CA LEU A 9 -28.68 -44.63 3.53
C LEU A 9 -28.39 -43.39 2.62
N PHE A 10 -29.33 -43.06 1.74
CA PHE A 10 -29.17 -41.93 0.81
C PHE A 10 -29.34 -40.55 1.52
N THR A 11 -30.24 -40.49 2.51
CA THR A 11 -30.41 -39.26 3.30
C THR A 11 -29.25 -39.02 4.25
N SER A 12 -28.61 -40.06 4.77
CA SER A 12 -27.41 -39.93 5.62
C SER A 12 -26.16 -39.47 4.85
N ILE A 13 -26.01 -39.89 3.58
CA ILE A 13 -24.89 -39.45 2.73
C ILE A 13 -25.09 -38.02 2.26
N LEU A 14 -26.33 -37.60 2.00
CA LEU A 14 -26.65 -36.22 1.61
C LEU A 14 -26.42 -35.25 2.76
N ALA A 15 -26.67 -35.64 4.02
CA ALA A 15 -26.39 -34.83 5.18
C ALA A 15 -24.89 -34.61 5.46
N ILE A 16 -24.06 -35.57 5.07
CA ILE A 16 -22.58 -35.45 5.21
C ILE A 16 -21.99 -34.53 4.15
N LEU A 17 -22.63 -34.38 2.98
CA LEU A 17 -22.16 -33.49 1.93
C LEU A 17 -22.52 -32.00 2.12
N ILE A 18 -23.51 -31.71 3.00
CA ILE A 18 -23.92 -30.34 3.32
C ILE A 18 -23.07 -29.74 4.46
N GLY A 19 -22.26 -30.54 5.16
CA GLY A 19 -21.47 -30.15 6.32
C GLY A 19 -20.06 -29.61 6.02
N CYS A 20 -19.66 -29.45 4.76
CA CYS A 20 -18.41 -28.80 4.40
C CYS A 20 -18.65 -27.36 3.91
N GLU A 21 -19.33 -26.56 4.72
CA GLU A 21 -19.22 -25.13 4.62
C GLU A 21 -17.78 -24.76 5.00
N LYS A 22 -16.99 -24.31 4.02
CA LYS A 22 -15.72 -23.66 4.30
C LYS A 22 -16.06 -22.49 5.21
N GLN A 23 -15.86 -22.66 6.49
CA GLN A 23 -15.78 -21.57 7.43
C GLN A 23 -14.55 -20.75 6.96
N THR A 24 -14.78 -19.79 6.07
CA THR A 24 -13.82 -18.72 5.85
C THR A 24 -13.71 -18.03 7.20
N MET A 25 -12.62 -18.31 7.89
CA MET A 25 -12.26 -17.61 9.12
C MET A 25 -12.13 -16.14 8.71
N GLN A 26 -13.17 -15.36 8.98
CA GLN A 26 -13.19 -13.93 8.73
C GLN A 26 -12.37 -13.32 9.85
N ILE A 27 -11.06 -13.27 9.65
CA ILE A 27 -10.12 -12.62 10.55
C ILE A 27 -10.53 -11.15 10.58
N SER A 28 -10.77 -10.60 11.76
CA SER A 28 -11.11 -9.18 11.89
C SER A 28 -9.92 -8.30 11.54
N CYS A 29 -10.17 -7.06 11.12
CA CYS A 29 -9.09 -6.10 10.86
C CYS A 29 -8.22 -5.88 12.11
N ASP A 30 -8.81 -5.94 13.29
CA ASP A 30 -8.10 -5.80 14.56
C ASP A 30 -7.17 -6.97 14.82
N GLU A 31 -7.57 -8.21 14.53
CA GLU A 31 -6.71 -9.41 14.64
C GLU A 31 -5.55 -9.37 13.66
N ILE A 32 -5.79 -8.93 12.41
CA ILE A 32 -4.72 -8.76 11.41
C ILE A 32 -3.72 -7.69 11.86
N LEU A 33 -4.22 -6.57 12.39
CA LEU A 33 -3.38 -5.48 12.89
C LEU A 33 -2.56 -5.92 14.11
N GLU A 34 -3.18 -6.64 15.06
CA GLU A 34 -2.51 -7.19 16.24
C GLU A 34 -1.40 -8.17 15.83
N GLN A 35 -1.70 -9.10 14.92
CA GLN A 35 -0.73 -10.06 14.41
C GLN A 35 0.44 -9.35 13.69
N ALA A 36 0.16 -8.41 12.79
CA ALA A 36 1.18 -7.64 12.09
C ALA A 36 2.04 -6.81 13.08
N TYR A 37 1.41 -6.33 14.15
CA TYR A 37 2.07 -5.58 15.20
C TYR A 37 3.02 -6.46 16.04
N GLU A 38 2.59 -7.68 16.40
CA GLU A 38 3.40 -8.65 17.11
C GLU A 38 4.60 -9.15 16.28
N GLU A 39 4.36 -9.45 15.00
CA GLU A 39 5.39 -9.94 14.06
C GLU A 39 6.35 -8.84 13.57
N SER A 40 6.01 -7.57 13.80
CA SER A 40 6.83 -6.43 13.38
C SER A 40 8.20 -6.43 14.06
N PRO A 41 9.31 -6.17 13.34
CA PRO A 41 10.64 -6.02 13.89
C PRO A 41 10.82 -4.73 14.71
N LEU A 42 9.79 -3.89 14.80
CA LEU A 42 9.82 -2.64 15.53
C LEU A 42 9.96 -2.88 17.05
N ASN A 43 10.73 -2.06 17.72
CA ASN A 43 10.80 -2.06 19.17
C ASN A 43 9.54 -1.44 19.82
N ASN A 44 9.35 -1.60 21.12
CA ASN A 44 8.17 -1.13 21.83
C ASN A 44 7.94 0.40 21.71
N PHE A 45 9.00 1.19 21.64
CA PHE A 45 8.90 2.63 21.48
C PHE A 45 8.33 2.98 20.10
N GLU A 46 8.84 2.35 19.05
CA GLU A 46 8.37 2.54 17.67
C GLU A 46 6.93 2.06 17.49
N LYS A 47 6.59 0.89 18.06
CA LYS A 47 5.23 0.34 18.08
C LYS A 47 4.24 1.31 18.75
N ASN A 48 4.57 1.80 19.95
CA ASN A 48 3.72 2.74 20.67
C ASN A 48 3.57 4.07 19.93
N LYS A 49 4.65 4.57 19.33
CA LYS A 49 4.62 5.78 18.51
C LYS A 49 3.73 5.62 17.27
N PHE A 50 3.86 4.50 16.57
CA PHE A 50 2.97 4.21 15.43
C PHE A 50 1.52 4.17 15.85
N LYS A 51 1.19 3.45 16.93
CA LYS A 51 -0.17 3.35 17.46
C LYS A 51 -0.74 4.72 17.83
N ASP A 52 0.03 5.55 18.50
CA ASP A 52 -0.39 6.92 18.86
C ASP A 52 -0.69 7.76 17.62
N LEU A 53 0.21 7.75 16.63
CA LEU A 53 0.03 8.51 15.40
C LEU A 53 -1.14 7.98 14.55
N PHE A 54 -1.34 6.66 14.52
CA PHE A 54 -2.44 6.05 13.81
C PHE A 54 -3.80 6.41 14.42
N LEU A 55 -3.89 6.45 15.73
CA LEU A 55 -5.15 6.77 16.43
C LEU A 55 -5.44 8.29 16.50
N ASN A 56 -4.40 9.13 16.59
CA ASN A 56 -4.57 10.55 16.92
C ASN A 56 -4.22 11.52 15.78
N ARG A 57 -3.45 11.08 14.76
CA ARG A 57 -3.04 11.94 13.64
C ARG A 57 -3.63 11.47 12.30
N TYR A 58 -3.50 10.18 11.99
CA TYR A 58 -3.95 9.64 10.71
C TYR A 58 -5.44 9.93 10.39
N PRO A 59 -6.40 9.87 11.34
CA PRO A 59 -7.80 10.08 11.05
C PRO A 59 -8.13 11.45 10.44
N GLU A 60 -7.31 12.48 10.71
CA GLU A 60 -7.46 13.81 10.12
C GLU A 60 -7.30 13.79 8.59
N PHE A 61 -6.54 12.83 8.06
CA PHE A 61 -6.16 12.74 6.64
C PHE A 61 -6.79 11.57 5.91
N ASP A 62 -7.54 10.69 6.58
CA ASP A 62 -8.07 9.45 6.01
C ASP A 62 -8.91 9.69 4.74
N LEU A 63 -9.78 10.70 4.74
CA LEU A 63 -10.58 11.05 3.57
C LEU A 63 -9.73 11.56 2.40
N MET A 64 -8.64 12.30 2.69
CA MET A 64 -7.74 12.80 1.63
C MET A 64 -6.98 11.64 0.95
N PHE A 65 -6.63 10.61 1.71
CA PHE A 65 -6.05 9.38 1.14
C PHE A 65 -7.09 8.60 0.33
N GLU A 66 -8.34 8.55 0.77
CA GLU A 66 -9.43 7.90 0.03
C GLU A 66 -9.67 8.59 -1.30
N GLU A 67 -9.76 9.93 -1.33
CA GLU A 67 -9.93 10.72 -2.54
C GLU A 67 -8.75 10.55 -3.51
N ALA A 68 -7.53 10.56 -2.99
CA ALA A 68 -6.34 10.33 -3.79
C ALA A 68 -6.29 8.91 -4.38
N ALA A 69 -6.74 7.89 -3.62
CA ALA A 69 -6.83 6.52 -4.09
C ALA A 69 -7.87 6.38 -5.22
N GLN A 70 -9.03 7.00 -5.08
CA GLN A 70 -10.08 7.00 -6.10
C GLN A 70 -9.64 7.68 -7.40
N GLU A 71 -8.94 8.81 -7.31
CA GLU A 71 -8.46 9.57 -8.45
C GLU A 71 -7.33 8.86 -9.20
N THR A 72 -6.42 8.17 -8.49
CA THR A 72 -5.19 7.64 -9.07
C THR A 72 -5.20 6.12 -9.29
N GLY A 73 -6.15 5.41 -8.69
CA GLY A 73 -6.18 3.95 -8.69
C GLY A 73 -5.12 3.31 -7.78
N ILE A 74 -4.35 4.10 -7.02
CA ILE A 74 -3.41 3.58 -6.03
C ILE A 74 -4.17 3.23 -4.75
N GLU A 75 -3.87 2.08 -4.18
CA GLU A 75 -4.53 1.59 -2.98
C GLU A 75 -4.31 2.55 -1.79
N LYS A 76 -5.39 2.90 -1.06
CA LYS A 76 -5.38 3.89 0.03
C LYS A 76 -4.35 3.58 1.11
N ASN A 77 -4.32 2.33 1.57
CA ASN A 77 -3.41 1.93 2.65
C ASN A 77 -1.94 1.99 2.21
N LEU A 78 -1.67 1.78 0.91
CA LEU A 78 -0.33 1.97 0.36
C LEU A 78 0.07 3.44 0.40
N LEU A 79 -0.82 4.35 -0.01
CA LEU A 79 -0.55 5.80 0.07
C LEU A 79 -0.32 6.25 1.51
N ALA A 80 -1.14 5.77 2.45
CA ALA A 80 -1.00 6.06 3.87
C ALA A 80 0.32 5.53 4.44
N ALA A 81 0.74 4.31 4.05
CA ALA A 81 2.00 3.70 4.47
C ALA A 81 3.21 4.48 3.94
N ILE A 82 3.19 4.90 2.67
CA ILE A 82 4.23 5.75 2.09
C ILE A 82 4.32 7.07 2.86
N SER A 83 3.18 7.73 3.10
CA SER A 83 3.15 8.99 3.84
C SER A 83 3.65 8.84 5.29
N PHE A 84 3.37 7.71 5.93
CA PHE A 84 3.94 7.41 7.24
C PHE A 84 5.46 7.29 7.18
N GLN A 85 5.98 6.55 6.21
CA GLN A 85 7.42 6.38 6.01
C GLN A 85 8.12 7.70 5.69
N GLU A 86 7.50 8.57 4.90
CA GLU A 86 8.05 9.85 4.47
C GLU A 86 8.04 10.91 5.58
N SER A 87 6.96 11.00 6.35
CA SER A 87 6.75 12.13 7.27
C SER A 87 6.09 11.77 8.60
N GLN A 88 5.70 10.49 8.80
CA GLN A 88 4.83 10.08 9.92
C GLN A 88 3.51 10.89 9.93
N TRP A 89 2.96 11.15 8.73
CA TRP A 89 1.77 11.95 8.49
C TRP A 89 1.87 13.40 9.01
N ASP A 90 3.09 13.99 9.01
CA ASP A 90 3.24 15.41 9.38
C ASP A 90 3.11 16.31 8.14
N PRO A 91 2.05 17.13 8.03
CA PRO A 91 1.85 18.02 6.89
C PRO A 91 2.89 19.14 6.80
N ARG A 92 3.64 19.39 7.88
CA ARG A 92 4.68 20.42 7.95
C ARG A 92 6.09 19.85 7.77
N ALA A 93 6.20 18.54 7.50
CA ALA A 93 7.49 17.90 7.31
C ALA A 93 8.32 18.62 6.23
N GLN A 94 9.60 18.79 6.51
CA GLN A 94 10.56 19.40 5.59
C GLN A 94 11.93 18.76 5.77
N SER A 95 12.54 18.33 4.66
CA SER A 95 13.92 17.87 4.66
C SER A 95 14.92 19.02 4.48
N ASN A 96 16.19 18.76 4.79
CA ASN A 96 17.29 19.70 4.53
C ASN A 96 17.47 20.00 3.02
N MET A 97 16.98 19.14 2.14
CA MET A 97 17.00 19.30 0.68
C MET A 97 15.76 20.03 0.14
N GLY A 98 14.90 20.53 1.01
CA GLY A 98 13.71 21.31 0.61
C GLY A 98 12.54 20.49 0.10
N VAL A 99 12.53 19.17 0.31
CA VAL A 99 11.36 18.30 0.10
C VAL A 99 10.33 18.58 1.19
N ARG A 100 9.04 18.61 0.87
CA ARG A 100 8.02 19.10 1.81
C ARG A 100 6.74 18.28 1.82
N GLY A 101 6.08 18.29 2.99
CA GLY A 101 4.74 17.79 3.23
C GLY A 101 4.68 16.29 3.44
N MET A 102 3.48 15.77 3.58
CA MET A 102 3.20 14.41 4.01
C MET A 102 3.81 13.33 3.12
N MET A 103 3.83 13.56 1.81
CA MET A 103 4.38 12.65 0.79
C MET A 103 5.77 13.10 0.30
N MET A 104 6.42 14.01 1.01
CA MET A 104 7.76 14.53 0.74
C MET A 104 7.98 14.92 -0.74
N VAL A 105 7.08 15.77 -1.26
CA VAL A 105 7.09 16.19 -2.66
C VAL A 105 8.18 17.24 -2.92
N THR A 106 9.04 17.01 -3.92
CA THR A 106 10.06 17.97 -4.39
C THR A 106 9.40 19.13 -5.16
N LEU A 107 10.16 20.21 -5.43
CA LEU A 107 9.67 21.28 -6.32
C LEU A 107 9.46 20.78 -7.74
N GLU A 108 10.34 19.94 -8.24
CA GLU A 108 10.26 19.35 -9.57
C GLU A 108 9.03 18.44 -9.70
N THR A 109 8.84 17.53 -8.74
CA THR A 109 7.66 16.66 -8.69
C THR A 109 6.38 17.49 -8.62
N ALA A 110 6.33 18.52 -7.77
CA ALA A 110 5.18 19.41 -7.63
C ALA A 110 4.80 20.07 -8.97
N ALA A 111 5.79 20.55 -9.72
CA ALA A 111 5.58 21.15 -11.05
C ALA A 111 5.02 20.11 -12.06
N ILE A 112 5.49 18.85 -12.01
CA ILE A 112 5.04 17.79 -12.92
C ILE A 112 3.59 17.40 -12.64
N VAL A 113 3.19 17.30 -11.35
CA VAL A 113 1.87 16.78 -10.95
C VAL A 113 0.85 17.88 -10.59
N GLY A 114 1.21 19.16 -10.74
CA GLY A 114 0.32 20.30 -10.56
C GLY A 114 0.06 20.68 -9.09
N VAL A 115 1.04 20.46 -8.20
CA VAL A 115 0.97 20.89 -6.79
C VAL A 115 1.49 22.31 -6.63
N GLU A 116 0.63 23.23 -6.21
CA GLU A 116 1.00 24.63 -5.98
C GLU A 116 1.51 24.86 -4.56
N LYS A 117 0.86 24.22 -3.57
CA LYS A 117 1.13 24.41 -2.14
C LYS A 117 1.55 23.09 -1.50
N ARG A 118 2.86 22.79 -1.51
CA ARG A 118 3.40 21.53 -1.00
C ARG A 118 3.18 21.27 0.51
N LEU A 119 2.83 22.29 1.30
CA LEU A 119 2.46 22.16 2.72
C LEU A 119 0.94 22.08 2.93
N ASN A 120 0.12 22.17 1.87
CA ASN A 120 -1.29 21.85 1.97
C ASN A 120 -1.43 20.31 1.90
N PRO A 121 -2.01 19.66 2.92
CA PRO A 121 -2.03 18.21 3.01
C PRO A 121 -2.77 17.54 1.85
N GLU A 122 -3.93 18.06 1.46
CA GLU A 122 -4.74 17.55 0.35
C GLU A 122 -3.96 17.58 -0.98
N GLN A 123 -3.36 18.74 -1.34
CA GLN A 123 -2.56 18.86 -2.54
C GLN A 123 -1.29 17.98 -2.49
N ASN A 124 -0.68 17.83 -1.32
CA ASN A 124 0.54 17.06 -1.16
C ASN A 124 0.27 15.56 -1.27
N ILE A 125 -0.79 15.04 -0.64
CA ILE A 125 -1.21 13.65 -0.74
C ILE A 125 -1.59 13.32 -2.20
N MET A 126 -2.44 14.14 -2.81
CA MET A 126 -2.84 13.97 -4.21
C MET A 126 -1.63 14.01 -5.15
N GLY A 127 -0.70 14.93 -4.92
CA GLY A 127 0.53 15.04 -5.73
C GLY A 127 1.44 13.83 -5.60
N GLY A 128 1.65 13.33 -4.39
CA GLY A 128 2.41 12.11 -4.16
C GLY A 128 1.76 10.88 -4.81
N ALA A 129 0.44 10.77 -4.71
CA ALA A 129 -0.33 9.70 -5.33
C ALA A 129 -0.23 9.75 -6.87
N LYS A 130 -0.43 10.91 -7.49
CA LYS A 130 -0.26 11.12 -8.94
C LYS A 130 1.16 10.81 -9.41
N TYR A 131 2.16 11.19 -8.64
CA TYR A 131 3.55 10.88 -8.97
C TYR A 131 3.82 9.38 -8.93
N LEU A 132 3.32 8.67 -7.91
CA LEU A 132 3.46 7.21 -7.84
C LEU A 132 2.73 6.51 -8.99
N ALA A 133 1.50 6.92 -9.31
CA ALA A 133 0.74 6.39 -10.44
C ALA A 133 1.51 6.57 -11.77
N MET A 134 2.06 7.77 -12.01
CA MET A 134 2.90 8.03 -13.16
C MET A 134 4.15 7.14 -13.22
N LEU A 135 4.79 6.88 -12.07
CA LEU A 135 5.95 5.99 -11.99
C LEU A 135 5.57 4.53 -12.29
N GLN A 136 4.38 4.09 -11.87
CA GLN A 136 3.87 2.75 -12.18
C GLN A 136 3.55 2.61 -13.67
N GLU A 137 2.82 3.57 -14.24
CA GLU A 137 2.43 3.57 -15.65
C GLU A 137 3.66 3.54 -16.59
N ARG A 138 4.71 4.28 -16.24
CA ARG A 138 5.95 4.36 -17.01
C ARG A 138 6.96 3.26 -16.66
N ASN A 139 6.60 2.34 -15.76
CA ASN A 139 7.52 1.30 -15.34
C ASN A 139 7.53 0.16 -16.35
N ILE A 140 8.68 -0.06 -17.00
CA ILE A 140 8.93 -1.14 -17.95
C ILE A 140 9.73 -2.30 -17.33
N TYR A 141 9.98 -2.23 -16.03
CA TYR A 141 10.78 -3.22 -15.30
C TYR A 141 9.91 -4.09 -14.42
N GLY A 142 10.36 -5.32 -14.18
CA GLY A 142 9.68 -6.28 -13.31
C GLY A 142 8.80 -7.27 -14.07
N LYS A 143 8.84 -8.53 -13.63
CA LYS A 143 8.08 -9.63 -14.25
C LYS A 143 6.69 -9.81 -13.66
N THR A 144 6.51 -9.43 -12.40
CA THR A 144 5.25 -9.55 -11.67
C THR A 144 4.74 -8.18 -11.25
N THR A 145 3.46 -8.08 -10.91
CA THR A 145 2.87 -6.85 -10.35
C THR A 145 3.61 -6.40 -9.08
N ALA A 146 4.05 -7.36 -8.26
CA ALA A 146 4.83 -7.06 -7.05
C ALA A 146 6.21 -6.48 -7.38
N ASP A 147 6.91 -7.01 -8.41
CA ASP A 147 8.19 -6.45 -8.86
C ASP A 147 8.00 -5.03 -9.40
N GLN A 148 6.95 -4.81 -10.22
CA GLN A 148 6.64 -3.52 -10.81
C GLN A 148 6.34 -2.48 -9.74
N LEU A 149 5.56 -2.83 -8.73
CA LEU A 149 5.27 -2.00 -7.57
C LEU A 149 6.55 -1.67 -6.80
N SER A 150 7.36 -2.68 -6.47
CA SER A 150 8.62 -2.50 -5.73
C SER A 150 9.58 -1.56 -6.44
N ILE A 151 9.70 -1.69 -7.76
CA ILE A 151 10.56 -0.81 -8.58
C ILE A 151 10.00 0.61 -8.63
N SER A 152 8.67 0.77 -8.70
CA SER A 152 8.04 2.09 -8.67
C SER A 152 8.23 2.79 -7.33
N LEU A 153 8.14 2.06 -6.22
CA LEU A 153 8.47 2.57 -4.89
C LEU A 153 9.95 2.95 -4.76
N ALA A 154 10.86 2.13 -5.32
CA ALA A 154 12.28 2.48 -5.37
C ALA A 154 12.53 3.75 -6.19
N LYS A 155 11.84 3.93 -7.32
CA LYS A 155 11.89 5.17 -8.12
C LYS A 155 11.32 6.37 -7.37
N TYR A 156 10.26 6.17 -6.59
CA TYR A 156 9.68 7.22 -5.76
C TYR A 156 10.70 7.74 -4.73
N ASN A 157 11.37 6.83 -4.04
CA ASN A 157 12.33 7.15 -2.98
C ASN A 157 13.68 7.67 -3.52
N LEU A 158 14.27 6.98 -4.49
CA LEU A 158 15.62 7.26 -5.00
C LEU A 158 15.65 8.13 -6.25
N GLY A 159 14.51 8.35 -6.88
CA GLY A 159 14.40 8.99 -8.19
C GLY A 159 14.60 8.02 -9.38
N PRO A 160 13.86 8.24 -10.48
CA PRO A 160 13.90 7.34 -11.65
C PRO A 160 15.28 7.19 -12.26
N THR A 161 16.04 8.28 -12.37
CA THR A 161 17.38 8.30 -12.96
C THR A 161 18.35 7.43 -12.18
N ASN A 162 18.31 7.48 -10.85
CA ASN A 162 19.19 6.66 -10.02
C ASN A 162 18.88 5.16 -10.18
N ILE A 163 17.63 4.78 -10.27
CA ILE A 163 17.25 3.37 -10.50
C ILE A 163 17.73 2.89 -11.88
N ILE A 164 17.65 3.72 -12.92
CA ILE A 164 18.17 3.39 -14.25
C ILE A 164 19.69 3.20 -14.19
N ASN A 165 20.42 4.11 -13.56
CA ASN A 165 21.87 4.02 -13.41
C ASN A 165 22.28 2.76 -12.65
N ILE A 166 21.62 2.45 -11.52
CA ILE A 166 21.87 1.22 -10.76
C ILE A 166 21.63 -0.03 -11.63
N ALA A 167 20.54 -0.06 -12.41
CA ALA A 167 20.24 -1.17 -13.30
C ALA A 167 21.33 -1.36 -14.37
N GLN A 168 21.88 -0.28 -14.91
CA GLN A 168 23.00 -0.33 -15.87
C GLN A 168 24.29 -0.83 -15.22
N GLU A 169 24.63 -0.35 -14.02
CA GLU A 169 25.84 -0.77 -13.30
C GLU A 169 25.86 -2.26 -12.97
N ILE A 170 24.72 -2.83 -12.59
CA ILE A 170 24.62 -4.28 -12.32
C ILE A 170 24.49 -5.13 -13.58
N GLY A 171 24.57 -4.52 -14.78
CA GLY A 171 24.54 -5.22 -16.08
C GLY A 171 23.20 -5.93 -16.36
N LYS A 172 22.15 -5.57 -15.65
CA LYS A 172 20.79 -6.09 -15.90
C LYS A 172 20.08 -5.14 -16.84
N GLU A 173 19.96 -5.52 -18.09
CA GLU A 173 19.02 -4.86 -18.98
C GLU A 173 17.60 -4.90 -18.36
N PRO A 174 16.79 -3.86 -18.59
CA PRO A 174 15.40 -3.89 -18.18
C PRO A 174 14.74 -5.15 -18.73
N LEU A 175 14.22 -5.98 -17.84
CA LEU A 175 13.46 -7.16 -18.26
C LEU A 175 12.17 -6.66 -18.88
N PRO A 176 11.90 -6.96 -20.16
CA PRO A 176 10.63 -6.60 -20.76
C PRO A 176 9.49 -7.23 -19.97
N ILE A 177 8.45 -6.46 -19.76
CA ILE A 177 7.20 -6.94 -19.17
C ILE A 177 6.62 -7.92 -20.18
N SER A 178 6.51 -9.18 -19.78
CA SER A 178 5.87 -10.24 -20.59
C SER A 178 4.38 -10.21 -20.44
#